data_f7a108a0bcb32480c42131543539d4b3
#
_entry.id   f7a108a0bcb32480c42131543539d4b3
#
_cell.length_a   1.000
_cell.length_b   1.000
_cell.length_c   1.000
_cell.angle_alpha   90.00
_cell.angle_beta   90.00
_cell.angle_gamma   90.00
#
_symmetry.space_group_name_H-M   'P 1'
#
loop_
_entity.id
_entity.type
_entity.pdbx_description
1 polymer ?
#
loop_
_entity_poly.entity_id
_entity_poly.type
_entity_poly.pdbx_seq_one_letter_code
_entity_poly.pdbx_strand_id
1 'polypeptide(L)'
;MTEHIFNNYNDAVSTLRIKDLKQSLYDDGEIIMDQVLVCLHGEEHKKRRKLENKIFTREVFKYYENEVFPVTINETLEPYKEHGKMDLVDYGFRVLLNLTADFSGVDRPKKTKKETETLLNLLKIFASGATLHHSTRDHEEVKEEVRNALENFDEQFLKPSIERRKNLIRKKDFENLPSDILTVLLVNEDDLNLPYDVLQREIAFYLLAGAQTSIHSLVHVFHEIHDWIKNNPKEKLKLKDDPIFVQKCFLESTRLHPSSPIALRKPVCPVKLPDDKDAELGDSIVIDLYNSNRDKKVFGDDADKFNPYREPPSGQNLYGLSFGLGMHSCIGRNLAAGVNSKPDTDPNNHHYGTVTMILRELISRNAIPDPKDTAKMDDKTKRPNWGYYPIIFSSKDKNCDKV
;
A
#
# COMPACT_ATOMS: atom_id res chain seq x y z
N MET A 1 -16.39 -17.61 -22.82
CA MET A 1 -15.72 -16.65 -21.91
C MET A 1 -15.36 -15.42 -22.74
N THR A 2 -15.94 -14.31 -22.40
CA THR A 2 -15.68 -13.02 -23.07
C THR A 2 -14.86 -12.15 -22.11
N GLU A 3 -13.91 -11.37 -22.66
CA GLU A 3 -13.21 -10.36 -21.89
C GLU A 3 -13.82 -8.98 -22.20
N HIS A 4 -14.19 -8.25 -21.13
CA HIS A 4 -14.71 -6.90 -21.21
C HIS A 4 -13.69 -5.94 -20.59
N ILE A 5 -13.22 -4.94 -21.33
CA ILE A 5 -12.17 -4.01 -20.88
C ILE A 5 -12.73 -2.61 -20.78
N PHE A 6 -12.56 -1.98 -19.59
CA PHE A 6 -12.93 -0.60 -19.28
C PHE A 6 -11.68 0.22 -18.99
N ASN A 7 -11.35 1.15 -19.88
CA ASN A 7 -10.12 1.97 -19.83
C ASN A 7 -10.39 3.48 -19.78
N ASN A 8 -11.64 3.91 -19.77
CA ASN A 8 -12.01 5.30 -19.46
C ASN A 8 -12.50 5.44 -18.02
N TYR A 9 -12.39 6.63 -17.48
CA TYR A 9 -12.63 6.88 -16.05
C TYR A 9 -14.07 6.59 -15.62
N ASN A 10 -15.07 7.05 -16.37
CA ASN A 10 -16.46 6.95 -15.98
C ASN A 10 -16.98 5.51 -15.98
N ASP A 11 -16.63 4.73 -17.00
CA ASP A 11 -17.00 3.32 -17.06
C ASP A 11 -16.26 2.51 -16.01
N ALA A 12 -14.98 2.82 -15.75
CA ALA A 12 -14.23 2.21 -14.65
C ALA A 12 -14.89 2.49 -13.28
N VAL A 13 -15.33 3.72 -13.01
CA VAL A 13 -16.07 4.10 -11.80
C VAL A 13 -17.36 3.30 -11.68
N SER A 14 -18.14 3.23 -12.76
CA SER A 14 -19.42 2.51 -12.79
C SER A 14 -19.21 1.02 -12.55
N THR A 15 -18.25 0.41 -13.25
CA THR A 15 -17.93 -1.03 -13.14
C THR A 15 -17.43 -1.41 -11.74
N LEU A 16 -16.55 -0.58 -11.13
CA LEU A 16 -16.06 -0.83 -9.76
C LEU A 16 -17.17 -0.82 -8.70
N ARG A 17 -18.32 -0.21 -8.98
CA ARG A 17 -19.48 -0.12 -8.08
C ARG A 17 -20.51 -1.25 -8.26
N ILE A 18 -20.40 -2.04 -9.31
CA ILE A 18 -21.30 -3.17 -9.54
C ILE A 18 -21.07 -4.21 -8.45
N LYS A 19 -22.12 -4.53 -7.70
CA LYS A 19 -22.04 -5.42 -6.53
C LYS A 19 -21.90 -6.88 -6.92
N ASP A 20 -22.39 -7.26 -8.09
CA ASP A 20 -22.41 -8.64 -8.56
C ASP A 20 -21.14 -9.02 -9.34
N LEU A 21 -20.07 -8.22 -9.20
CA LEU A 21 -18.74 -8.46 -9.71
C LEU A 21 -17.77 -8.79 -8.57
N LYS A 22 -17.40 -10.07 -8.44
CA LYS A 22 -16.43 -10.56 -7.46
C LYS A 22 -14.99 -10.21 -7.88
N GLN A 23 -14.15 -9.88 -6.91
CA GLN A 23 -12.70 -9.72 -7.10
C GLN A 23 -12.07 -11.03 -7.62
N SER A 24 -11.20 -10.94 -8.65
CA SER A 24 -10.54 -12.10 -9.26
C SER A 24 -9.05 -11.88 -9.60
N LEU A 25 -8.50 -10.71 -9.29
CA LEU A 25 -7.08 -10.43 -9.56
C LEU A 25 -6.13 -11.36 -8.81
N TYR A 26 -6.58 -11.88 -7.67
CA TYR A 26 -5.76 -12.68 -6.76
C TYR A 26 -6.01 -14.19 -6.89
N ASP A 27 -6.82 -14.63 -7.88
CA ASP A 27 -7.16 -16.06 -8.06
C ASP A 27 -5.89 -16.91 -8.32
N ASP A 28 -4.92 -16.39 -9.08
CA ASP A 28 -3.64 -17.09 -9.31
C ASP A 28 -2.82 -17.27 -8.02
N GLY A 29 -3.00 -16.37 -7.06
CA GLY A 29 -2.32 -16.34 -5.77
C GLY A 29 -3.09 -17.03 -4.63
N GLU A 30 -4.01 -17.94 -4.89
CA GLU A 30 -4.87 -18.62 -3.91
C GLU A 30 -4.10 -19.18 -2.71
N ILE A 31 -2.87 -19.65 -2.91
CA ILE A 31 -2.01 -20.21 -1.84
C ILE A 31 -1.91 -19.27 -0.62
N ILE A 32 -1.98 -17.96 -0.81
CA ILE A 32 -1.95 -16.97 0.27
C ILE A 32 -3.17 -16.06 0.28
N MET A 33 -3.94 -15.99 -0.81
CA MET A 33 -5.04 -15.05 -0.96
C MET A 33 -6.42 -15.68 -0.80
N ASP A 34 -6.53 -17.03 -0.72
CA ASP A 34 -7.83 -17.67 -0.56
C ASP A 34 -8.50 -17.27 0.76
N GLN A 35 -9.75 -16.83 0.66
CA GLN A 35 -10.61 -16.40 1.78
C GLN A 35 -10.06 -15.23 2.63
N VAL A 36 -9.03 -14.50 2.18
CA VAL A 36 -8.66 -13.23 2.82
C VAL A 36 -9.67 -12.14 2.48
N LEU A 37 -9.76 -11.09 3.31
CA LEU A 37 -10.79 -10.05 3.21
C LEU A 37 -10.99 -9.51 1.78
N VAL A 38 -9.90 -9.21 1.06
CA VAL A 38 -9.99 -8.62 -0.29
C VAL A 38 -10.57 -9.58 -1.33
N CYS A 39 -10.54 -10.89 -1.09
CA CYS A 39 -11.07 -11.93 -1.97
C CYS A 39 -12.48 -12.38 -1.60
N LEU A 40 -12.99 -11.98 -0.44
CA LEU A 40 -14.36 -12.26 -0.02
C LEU A 40 -15.37 -11.46 -0.85
N HIS A 41 -16.63 -11.91 -0.84
CA HIS A 41 -17.73 -11.27 -1.53
C HIS A 41 -19.00 -11.24 -0.67
N GLY A 42 -19.95 -10.36 -0.99
CA GLY A 42 -21.29 -10.34 -0.39
C GLY A 42 -21.29 -10.10 1.12
N GLU A 43 -22.12 -10.83 1.84
CA GLU A 43 -22.34 -10.66 3.28
C GLU A 43 -21.13 -11.06 4.12
N GLU A 44 -20.39 -12.08 3.71
CA GLU A 44 -19.16 -12.48 4.40
C GLU A 44 -18.11 -11.38 4.38
N HIS A 45 -17.88 -10.77 3.21
CA HIS A 45 -17.00 -9.60 3.08
C HIS A 45 -17.48 -8.46 4.01
N LYS A 46 -18.77 -8.15 4.02
CA LYS A 46 -19.30 -7.08 4.86
C LYS A 46 -19.09 -7.36 6.35
N LYS A 47 -19.37 -8.59 6.79
CA LYS A 47 -19.21 -9.01 8.19
C LYS A 47 -17.75 -8.84 8.63
N ARG A 48 -16.80 -9.41 7.88
CA ARG A 48 -15.38 -9.34 8.20
C ARG A 48 -14.86 -7.90 8.13
N ARG A 49 -15.13 -7.18 7.04
CA ARG A 49 -14.70 -5.79 6.87
C ARG A 49 -15.21 -4.87 8.00
N LYS A 50 -16.44 -5.07 8.48
CA LYS A 50 -16.97 -4.29 9.61
C LYS A 50 -16.18 -4.47 10.90
N LEU A 51 -15.69 -5.68 11.16
CA LEU A 51 -14.87 -5.95 12.34
C LEU A 51 -13.46 -5.39 12.17
N GLU A 52 -12.81 -5.65 11.06
CA GLU A 52 -11.44 -5.23 10.79
C GLU A 52 -11.32 -3.71 10.65
N ASN A 53 -12.36 -3.01 10.17
CA ASN A 53 -12.41 -1.55 10.15
C ASN A 53 -12.28 -0.89 11.54
N LYS A 54 -12.49 -1.62 12.64
CA LYS A 54 -12.43 -1.06 13.99
C LYS A 54 -11.05 -0.48 14.34
N ILE A 55 -9.99 -0.95 13.69
CA ILE A 55 -8.63 -0.42 13.89
C ILE A 55 -8.22 0.63 12.86
N PHE A 56 -9.00 0.82 11.78
CA PHE A 56 -8.72 1.83 10.77
C PHE A 56 -9.44 3.15 11.11
N THR A 57 -9.28 3.61 12.35
CA THR A 57 -9.91 4.85 12.85
C THR A 57 -8.94 6.02 12.80
N ARG A 58 -9.50 7.23 12.83
CA ARG A 58 -8.73 8.47 12.84
C ARG A 58 -7.81 8.58 14.06
N GLU A 59 -8.27 8.09 15.21
CA GLU A 59 -7.52 8.11 16.47
C GLU A 59 -6.28 7.23 16.37
N VAL A 60 -6.44 6.01 15.85
CA VAL A 60 -5.32 5.09 15.62
C VAL A 60 -4.32 5.70 14.64
N PHE A 61 -4.78 6.26 13.53
CA PHE A 61 -3.89 6.90 12.55
C PHE A 61 -3.12 8.09 13.13
N LYS A 62 -3.78 8.94 13.94
CA LYS A 62 -3.11 10.06 14.62
C LYS A 62 -2.06 9.57 15.62
N TYR A 63 -2.34 8.54 16.38
CA TYR A 63 -1.37 7.96 17.30
C TYR A 63 -0.13 7.47 16.53
N TYR A 64 -0.33 6.70 15.46
CA TYR A 64 0.80 6.24 14.66
C TYR A 64 1.58 7.38 14.02
N GLU A 65 0.91 8.38 13.46
CA GLU A 65 1.53 9.51 12.76
C GLU A 65 2.33 10.42 13.70
N ASN A 66 1.85 10.62 14.93
CA ASN A 66 2.49 11.53 15.87
C ASN A 66 3.52 10.83 16.77
N GLU A 67 3.26 9.58 17.17
CA GLU A 67 4.06 8.92 18.22
C GLU A 67 4.95 7.81 17.67
N VAL A 68 4.45 7.00 16.72
CA VAL A 68 5.15 5.79 16.30
C VAL A 68 6.03 6.02 15.05
N PHE A 69 5.46 6.63 14.01
CA PHE A 69 6.18 6.81 12.74
C PHE A 69 7.44 7.66 12.83
N PRO A 70 7.46 8.81 13.49
CA PRO A 70 8.67 9.63 13.57
C PRO A 70 9.83 8.86 14.18
N VAL A 71 9.58 8.05 15.19
CA VAL A 71 10.59 7.20 15.83
C VAL A 71 11.07 6.12 14.86
N THR A 72 10.12 5.35 14.28
CA THR A 72 10.44 4.25 13.36
C THR A 72 11.20 4.72 12.12
N ILE A 73 10.81 5.85 11.52
CA ILE A 73 11.49 6.43 10.35
C ILE A 73 12.92 6.81 10.72
N ASN A 74 13.12 7.50 11.84
CA ASN A 74 14.45 7.93 12.28
C ASN A 74 15.36 6.76 12.60
N GLU A 75 14.90 5.78 13.38
CA GLU A 75 15.66 4.58 13.72
C GLU A 75 16.05 3.76 12.48
N THR A 76 15.14 3.65 11.52
CA THR A 76 15.41 2.91 10.27
C THR A 76 16.39 3.66 9.35
N LEU A 77 16.41 5.00 9.39
CA LEU A 77 17.36 5.82 8.62
C LEU A 77 18.75 5.92 9.23
N GLU A 78 18.87 5.75 10.54
CA GLU A 78 20.13 5.97 11.27
C GLU A 78 21.35 5.21 10.68
N PRO A 79 21.24 3.90 10.34
CA PRO A 79 22.35 3.15 9.75
C PRO A 79 22.87 3.70 8.41
N TYR A 80 22.01 4.40 7.66
CA TYR A 80 22.37 4.93 6.34
C TYR A 80 23.04 6.31 6.40
N LYS A 81 22.93 7.01 7.54
CA LYS A 81 23.59 8.32 7.73
C LYS A 81 25.11 8.23 7.61
N GLU A 82 25.70 7.18 8.17
CA GLU A 82 27.16 6.96 8.12
C GLU A 82 27.65 6.63 6.73
N HIS A 83 26.84 5.91 5.94
CA HIS A 83 27.22 5.48 4.60
C HIS A 83 26.90 6.51 3.51
N GLY A 84 26.04 7.50 3.80
CA GLY A 84 25.66 8.55 2.86
C GLY A 84 24.87 8.06 1.62
N LYS A 85 24.57 6.75 1.55
CA LYS A 85 23.92 6.10 0.42
C LYS A 85 22.98 4.99 0.91
N MET A 86 21.84 4.80 0.21
CA MET A 86 20.96 3.66 0.43
C MET A 86 20.16 3.29 -0.83
N ASP A 87 19.62 2.07 -0.87
CA ASP A 87 18.57 1.66 -1.78
C ASP A 87 17.22 2.03 -1.20
N LEU A 88 16.48 2.90 -1.88
CA LEU A 88 15.17 3.39 -1.43
C LEU A 88 14.12 2.26 -1.39
N VAL A 89 14.23 1.24 -2.25
CA VAL A 89 13.32 0.08 -2.23
C VAL A 89 13.53 -0.74 -0.96
N ASP A 90 14.79 -1.09 -0.64
CA ASP A 90 15.11 -1.87 0.57
C ASP A 90 14.78 -1.08 1.84
N TYR A 91 15.10 0.21 1.89
CA TYR A 91 14.72 1.08 3.00
C TYR A 91 13.19 1.13 3.19
N GLY A 92 12.44 1.30 2.10
CA GLY A 92 10.97 1.30 2.12
C GLY A 92 10.41 0.02 2.73
N PHE A 93 10.95 -1.15 2.35
CA PHE A 93 10.58 -2.42 2.94
C PHE A 93 10.84 -2.46 4.45
N ARG A 94 11.98 -1.96 4.92
CA ARG A 94 12.36 -1.98 6.34
C ARG A 94 11.48 -1.05 7.19
N VAL A 95 11.24 0.17 6.74
CA VAL A 95 10.44 1.14 7.49
C VAL A 95 8.96 0.73 7.55
N LEU A 96 8.42 0.19 6.45
CA LEU A 96 7.02 -0.20 6.40
C LEU A 96 6.75 -1.57 7.04
N LEU A 97 7.74 -2.47 7.08
CA LEU A 97 7.62 -3.74 7.79
C LEU A 97 7.22 -3.54 9.26
N ASN A 98 7.90 -2.62 9.94
CA ASN A 98 7.63 -2.36 11.35
C ASN A 98 6.18 -1.95 11.57
N LEU A 99 5.70 -1.03 10.73
CA LEU A 99 4.32 -0.55 10.78
C LEU A 99 3.31 -1.67 10.50
N THR A 100 3.51 -2.41 9.41
CA THR A 100 2.55 -3.44 9.00
C THR A 100 2.55 -4.62 9.95
N ALA A 101 3.68 -4.95 10.58
CA ALA A 101 3.75 -5.95 11.63
C ALA A 101 2.88 -5.54 12.84
N ASP A 102 2.99 -4.29 13.29
CA ASP A 102 2.18 -3.78 14.40
C ASP A 102 0.68 -3.80 14.06
N PHE A 103 0.29 -3.31 12.88
CA PHE A 103 -1.10 -3.29 12.44
C PHE A 103 -1.71 -4.69 12.23
N SER A 104 -0.93 -5.62 11.67
CA SER A 104 -1.40 -7.00 11.46
C SER A 104 -1.45 -7.81 12.75
N GLY A 105 -0.69 -7.41 13.76
CA GLY A 105 -0.58 -8.12 15.04
C GLY A 105 0.55 -9.16 15.05
N VAL A 106 1.59 -8.95 14.26
CA VAL A 106 2.79 -9.82 14.21
C VAL A 106 3.83 -9.33 15.19
N ASP A 107 3.96 -10.01 16.32
CA ASP A 107 4.95 -9.68 17.33
C ASP A 107 6.37 -10.05 16.88
N ARG A 108 7.33 -9.24 17.32
CA ARG A 108 8.78 -9.49 17.18
C ARG A 108 9.41 -9.54 18.55
N PRO A 109 9.29 -10.68 19.26
CA PRO A 109 9.65 -10.76 20.69
C PRO A 109 11.15 -10.58 20.97
N LYS A 110 12.01 -10.94 20.03
CA LYS A 110 13.47 -10.84 20.20
C LYS A 110 14.04 -9.48 19.75
N LYS A 111 13.35 -8.77 18.87
CA LYS A 111 13.77 -7.48 18.28
C LYS A 111 15.20 -7.48 17.75
N THR A 112 15.70 -8.65 17.32
CA THR A 112 17.04 -8.79 16.75
C THR A 112 17.05 -8.45 15.28
N LYS A 113 18.21 -8.05 14.75
CA LYS A 113 18.40 -7.83 13.31
C LYS A 113 18.01 -9.07 12.50
N LYS A 114 18.41 -10.27 12.96
CA LYS A 114 18.09 -11.54 12.31
C LYS A 114 16.57 -11.77 12.23
N GLU A 115 15.84 -11.54 13.32
CA GLU A 115 14.39 -11.69 13.36
C GLU A 115 13.70 -10.73 12.37
N THR A 116 14.12 -9.46 12.35
CA THR A 116 13.61 -8.47 11.41
C THR A 116 13.88 -8.86 9.97
N GLU A 117 15.08 -9.35 9.65
CA GLU A 117 15.41 -9.80 8.30
C GLU A 117 14.66 -11.07 7.89
N THR A 118 14.41 -11.98 8.81
CA THR A 118 13.55 -13.15 8.55
C THR A 118 12.14 -12.71 8.18
N LEU A 119 11.52 -11.83 8.98
CA LEU A 119 10.18 -11.35 8.70
C LEU A 119 10.11 -10.55 7.39
N LEU A 120 11.15 -9.76 7.08
CA LEU A 120 11.27 -9.02 5.83
C LEU A 120 11.31 -9.95 4.61
N ASN A 121 12.06 -11.04 4.70
CA ASN A 121 12.12 -12.05 3.63
C ASN A 121 10.78 -12.73 3.44
N LEU A 122 10.10 -13.10 4.53
CA LEU A 122 8.74 -13.68 4.48
C LEU A 122 7.77 -12.71 3.81
N LEU A 123 7.79 -11.42 4.18
CA LEU A 123 6.95 -10.40 3.53
C LEU A 123 7.19 -10.34 2.01
N LYS A 124 8.44 -10.35 1.56
CA LYS A 124 8.78 -10.32 0.13
C LYS A 124 8.25 -11.56 -0.61
N ILE A 125 8.33 -12.74 0.00
CA ILE A 125 7.79 -13.99 -0.57
C ILE A 125 6.25 -13.93 -0.63
N PHE A 126 5.59 -13.51 0.44
CA PHE A 126 4.14 -13.34 0.47
C PHE A 126 3.66 -12.35 -0.60
N ALA A 127 4.37 -11.24 -0.75
CA ALA A 127 4.08 -10.26 -1.77
C ALA A 127 4.20 -10.83 -3.20
N SER A 128 5.18 -11.68 -3.47
CA SER A 128 5.33 -12.37 -4.75
C SER A 128 4.15 -13.32 -4.99
N GLY A 129 3.76 -14.11 -3.99
CA GLY A 129 2.62 -15.02 -4.07
C GLY A 129 1.28 -14.33 -4.29
N ALA A 130 1.02 -13.23 -3.57
CA ALA A 130 -0.22 -12.48 -3.70
C ALA A 130 -0.36 -11.79 -5.07
N THR A 131 0.73 -11.54 -5.77
CA THR A 131 0.74 -10.81 -7.04
C THR A 131 1.15 -11.69 -8.23
N LEU A 132 0.89 -12.99 -8.16
CA LEU A 132 1.24 -13.99 -9.18
C LEU A 132 0.72 -13.62 -10.57
N HIS A 133 -0.48 -13.05 -10.71
CA HIS A 133 -1.02 -12.58 -11.98
C HIS A 133 -0.05 -11.66 -12.74
N HIS A 134 0.74 -10.89 -12.02
CA HIS A 134 1.74 -9.98 -12.59
C HIS A 134 3.16 -10.56 -12.61
N SER A 135 3.38 -11.76 -12.09
CA SER A 135 4.71 -12.37 -12.02
C SER A 135 5.26 -12.72 -13.41
N THR A 136 6.56 -12.59 -13.57
CA THR A 136 7.33 -13.13 -14.71
C THR A 136 8.03 -14.45 -14.36
N ARG A 137 7.96 -14.85 -13.08
CA ARG A 137 8.54 -16.10 -12.56
C ARG A 137 7.61 -17.28 -12.81
N ASP A 138 8.15 -18.49 -12.72
CA ASP A 138 7.34 -19.71 -12.69
C ASP A 138 6.38 -19.69 -11.49
N HIS A 139 5.09 -19.92 -11.75
CA HIS A 139 4.05 -19.79 -10.73
C HIS A 139 4.12 -20.89 -9.68
N GLU A 140 4.45 -22.13 -10.09
CA GLU A 140 4.52 -23.25 -9.16
C GLU A 140 5.74 -23.13 -8.24
N GLU A 141 6.87 -22.64 -8.76
CA GLU A 141 8.03 -22.32 -7.94
C GLU A 141 7.71 -21.27 -6.87
N VAL A 142 7.02 -20.19 -7.25
CA VAL A 142 6.60 -19.15 -6.31
C VAL A 142 5.60 -19.69 -5.28
N LYS A 143 4.65 -20.53 -5.69
CA LYS A 143 3.69 -21.15 -4.77
C LYS A 143 4.40 -22.04 -3.74
N GLU A 144 5.42 -22.79 -4.15
CA GLU A 144 6.22 -23.60 -3.23
C GLU A 144 7.00 -22.77 -2.22
N GLU A 145 7.63 -21.68 -2.69
CA GLU A 145 8.28 -20.71 -1.79
C GLU A 145 7.29 -20.13 -0.76
N VAL A 146 6.06 -19.81 -1.18
CA VAL A 146 5.01 -19.29 -0.29
C VAL A 146 4.58 -20.34 0.74
N ARG A 147 4.43 -21.61 0.34
CA ARG A 147 4.05 -22.70 1.24
C ARG A 147 5.07 -22.84 2.37
N ASN A 148 6.35 -22.92 2.02
CA ASN A 148 7.44 -22.96 2.99
C ASN A 148 7.52 -21.71 3.86
N ALA A 149 7.24 -20.54 3.28
CA ALA A 149 7.22 -19.28 4.01
C ALA A 149 6.07 -19.20 5.00
N LEU A 150 4.87 -19.72 4.68
CA LEU A 150 3.73 -19.76 5.59
C LEU A 150 4.00 -20.66 6.80
N GLU A 151 4.63 -21.83 6.62
CA GLU A 151 5.05 -22.70 7.72
C GLU A 151 6.04 -21.99 8.65
N ASN A 152 7.05 -21.35 8.08
CA ASN A 152 8.05 -20.60 8.84
C ASN A 152 7.45 -19.39 9.57
N PHE A 153 6.54 -18.67 8.93
CA PHE A 153 5.80 -17.55 9.52
C PHE A 153 4.94 -18.02 10.70
N ASP A 154 4.26 -19.13 10.54
CA ASP A 154 3.42 -19.71 11.56
C ASP A 154 4.21 -20.01 12.85
N GLU A 155 5.32 -20.73 12.70
CA GLU A 155 6.13 -21.17 13.84
C GLU A 155 6.85 -20.03 14.55
N GLN A 156 7.44 -19.10 13.77
CA GLN A 156 8.30 -18.07 14.36
C GLN A 156 7.54 -16.83 14.81
N PHE A 157 6.41 -16.52 14.21
CA PHE A 157 5.73 -15.24 14.43
C PHE A 157 4.25 -15.38 14.79
N LEU A 158 3.45 -16.15 14.03
CA LEU A 158 2.00 -16.15 14.21
C LEU A 158 1.57 -16.87 15.49
N LYS A 159 2.02 -18.10 15.72
CA LYS A 159 1.71 -18.84 16.94
C LYS A 159 2.09 -18.09 18.22
N PRO A 160 3.32 -17.54 18.36
CA PRO A 160 3.68 -16.73 19.51
C PRO A 160 2.78 -15.51 19.70
N SER A 161 2.41 -14.84 18.59
CA SER A 161 1.54 -13.66 18.60
C SER A 161 0.11 -14.00 19.05
N ILE A 162 -0.43 -15.12 18.58
CA ILE A 162 -1.73 -15.65 19.00
C ILE A 162 -1.70 -16.01 20.49
N GLU A 163 -0.69 -16.75 20.93
CA GLU A 163 -0.58 -17.20 22.32
C GLU A 163 -0.52 -16.02 23.29
N ARG A 164 0.28 -15.00 22.98
CA ARG A 164 0.35 -13.77 23.77
C ARG A 164 -1.03 -13.13 23.93
N ARG A 165 -1.77 -12.92 22.84
CA ARG A 165 -3.10 -12.30 22.86
C ARG A 165 -4.13 -13.15 23.59
N LYS A 166 -4.18 -14.45 23.32
CA LYS A 166 -5.08 -15.39 24.01
C LYS A 166 -4.80 -15.44 25.53
N ASN A 167 -3.54 -15.28 25.95
CA ASN A 167 -3.17 -15.17 27.36
C ASN A 167 -3.73 -13.88 28.00
N LEU A 168 -3.63 -12.73 27.32
CA LEU A 168 -4.17 -11.46 27.80
C LEU A 168 -5.71 -11.51 27.87
N ILE A 169 -6.37 -12.04 26.86
CA ILE A 169 -7.83 -12.21 26.81
C ILE A 169 -8.31 -13.10 27.97
N ARG A 170 -7.65 -14.26 28.19
CA ARG A 170 -8.00 -15.17 29.31
C ARG A 170 -7.84 -14.52 30.69
N LYS A 171 -6.83 -13.66 30.84
CA LYS A 171 -6.58 -12.91 32.08
C LYS A 171 -7.47 -11.69 32.21
N LYS A 172 -8.27 -11.35 31.21
CA LYS A 172 -9.07 -10.11 31.10
C LYS A 172 -8.22 -8.83 31.21
N ASP A 173 -6.97 -8.92 30.76
CA ASP A 173 -6.01 -7.80 30.74
C ASP A 173 -6.17 -7.02 29.43
N PHE A 174 -7.29 -6.29 29.32
CA PHE A 174 -7.64 -5.54 28.13
C PHE A 174 -6.82 -4.25 27.98
N GLU A 175 -6.22 -3.74 29.05
CA GLU A 175 -5.36 -2.55 28.99
C GLU A 175 -4.05 -2.83 28.23
N ASN A 176 -3.52 -4.04 28.35
CA ASN A 176 -2.29 -4.48 27.67
C ASN A 176 -2.57 -5.22 26.35
N LEU A 177 -3.83 -5.36 25.96
CA LEU A 177 -4.20 -6.04 24.71
C LEU A 177 -3.95 -5.10 23.52
N PRO A 178 -3.07 -5.49 22.55
CA PRO A 178 -2.78 -4.64 21.39
C PRO A 178 -4.02 -4.35 20.56
N SER A 179 -4.07 -3.16 19.96
CA SER A 179 -5.11 -2.77 19.02
C SER A 179 -4.65 -3.05 17.58
N ASP A 180 -4.84 -4.28 17.12
CA ASP A 180 -4.40 -4.79 15.81
C ASP A 180 -5.40 -5.77 15.20
N ILE A 181 -5.18 -6.16 13.94
CA ILE A 181 -6.07 -7.10 13.20
C ILE A 181 -6.17 -8.43 13.92
N LEU A 182 -5.04 -9.03 14.31
CA LEU A 182 -5.03 -10.33 14.99
C LEU A 182 -5.88 -10.29 16.27
N THR A 183 -5.74 -9.24 17.07
CA THR A 183 -6.56 -9.03 18.27
C THR A 183 -8.04 -8.97 17.94
N VAL A 184 -8.42 -8.19 16.93
CA VAL A 184 -9.83 -8.07 16.51
C VAL A 184 -10.40 -9.42 16.08
N LEU A 185 -9.63 -10.22 15.33
CA LEU A 185 -10.08 -11.54 14.88
C LEU A 185 -10.20 -12.52 16.04
N LEU A 186 -9.23 -12.54 16.97
CA LEU A 186 -9.26 -13.44 18.14
C LEU A 186 -10.37 -13.10 19.14
N VAL A 187 -10.64 -11.82 19.39
CA VAL A 187 -11.74 -11.40 20.29
C VAL A 187 -13.11 -11.78 19.71
N ASN A 188 -13.23 -11.92 18.40
CA ASN A 188 -14.46 -12.28 17.72
C ASN A 188 -14.40 -13.71 17.12
N GLU A 189 -13.51 -14.60 17.63
CA GLU A 189 -13.30 -15.93 17.04
C GLU A 189 -14.56 -16.79 17.04
N ASP A 190 -15.37 -16.75 18.09
CA ASP A 190 -16.62 -17.52 18.20
C ASP A 190 -17.68 -17.09 17.17
N ASP A 191 -17.75 -15.78 16.86
CA ASP A 191 -18.67 -15.24 15.87
C ASP A 191 -18.20 -15.47 14.44
N LEU A 192 -16.89 -15.44 14.22
CA LEU A 192 -16.28 -15.56 12.90
C LEU A 192 -16.08 -17.03 12.49
N ASN A 193 -15.74 -17.89 13.44
CA ASN A 193 -15.40 -19.30 13.21
C ASN A 193 -14.42 -19.49 12.04
N LEU A 194 -13.36 -18.68 12.01
CA LEU A 194 -12.37 -18.75 10.95
C LEU A 194 -11.49 -20.00 11.08
N PRO A 195 -11.33 -20.78 10.02
CA PRO A 195 -10.29 -21.83 9.98
C PRO A 195 -8.90 -21.22 10.24
N TYR A 196 -8.04 -21.99 10.89
CA TYR A 196 -6.71 -21.53 11.28
C TYR A 196 -5.86 -21.08 10.07
N ASP A 197 -5.94 -21.81 8.97
CA ASP A 197 -5.23 -21.50 7.73
C ASP A 197 -5.75 -20.20 7.08
N VAL A 198 -7.04 -19.88 7.24
CA VAL A 198 -7.61 -18.59 6.81
C VAL A 198 -7.09 -17.47 7.70
N LEU A 199 -7.06 -17.67 9.03
CA LEU A 199 -6.47 -16.70 9.95
C LEU A 199 -5.00 -16.42 9.61
N GLN A 200 -4.22 -17.47 9.34
CA GLN A 200 -2.81 -17.36 8.95
C GLN A 200 -2.65 -16.53 7.68
N ARG A 201 -3.41 -16.83 6.63
CA ARG A 201 -3.38 -16.08 5.37
C ARG A 201 -3.83 -14.62 5.56
N GLU A 202 -4.85 -14.38 6.38
CA GLU A 202 -5.33 -13.02 6.66
C GLU A 202 -4.25 -12.15 7.32
N ILE A 203 -3.54 -12.69 8.32
CA ILE A 203 -2.46 -11.91 8.97
C ILE A 203 -1.28 -11.71 8.02
N ALA A 204 -0.90 -12.73 7.25
CA ALA A 204 0.12 -12.59 6.21
C ALA A 204 -0.30 -11.58 5.12
N PHE A 205 -1.58 -11.56 4.75
CA PHE A 205 -2.15 -10.58 3.80
C PHE A 205 -2.02 -9.14 4.33
N TYR A 206 -2.40 -8.86 5.58
CA TYR A 206 -2.25 -7.51 6.13
C TYR A 206 -0.80 -7.06 6.22
N LEU A 207 0.11 -7.99 6.55
CA LEU A 207 1.55 -7.72 6.58
C LEU A 207 2.07 -7.25 5.22
N LEU A 208 1.69 -7.94 4.13
CA LEU A 208 2.14 -7.60 2.77
C LEU A 208 1.39 -6.42 2.14
N ALA A 209 0.07 -6.31 2.37
CA ALA A 209 -0.78 -5.35 1.67
C ALA A 209 -0.43 -3.90 2.03
N GLY A 210 -0.12 -3.64 3.28
CA GLY A 210 0.26 -2.30 3.74
C GLY A 210 1.67 -1.90 3.33
N ALA A 211 2.60 -2.86 3.25
CA ALA A 211 4.01 -2.57 2.93
C ALA A 211 4.23 -2.43 1.42
N GLN A 212 3.96 -3.47 0.65
CA GLN A 212 4.37 -3.54 -0.76
C GLN A 212 3.81 -2.41 -1.61
N THR A 213 2.53 -2.10 -1.48
CA THR A 213 1.89 -1.04 -2.26
C THR A 213 2.45 0.33 -1.92
N SER A 214 2.69 0.59 -0.65
CA SER A 214 3.24 1.87 -0.16
C SER A 214 4.70 2.07 -0.56
N ILE A 215 5.51 1.00 -0.61
CA ILE A 215 6.91 1.06 -1.07
C ILE A 215 6.97 1.49 -2.53
N HIS A 216 6.20 0.84 -3.40
CA HIS A 216 6.20 1.21 -4.82
C HIS A 216 5.74 2.66 -5.00
N SER A 217 4.69 3.08 -4.30
CA SER A 217 4.21 4.46 -4.34
C SER A 217 5.27 5.46 -3.84
N LEU A 218 6.03 5.11 -2.77
CA LEU A 218 7.12 5.93 -2.26
C LEU A 218 8.23 6.14 -3.30
N VAL A 219 8.65 5.07 -3.96
CA VAL A 219 9.74 5.17 -4.95
C VAL A 219 9.28 5.94 -6.18
N HIS A 220 8.05 5.71 -6.65
CA HIS A 220 7.49 6.47 -7.77
C HIS A 220 7.38 7.97 -7.46
N VAL A 221 6.82 8.36 -6.32
CA VAL A 221 6.70 9.79 -5.99
C VAL A 221 8.07 10.44 -5.79
N PHE A 222 9.04 9.73 -5.22
CA PHE A 222 10.40 10.23 -5.10
C PHE A 222 11.02 10.48 -6.48
N HIS A 223 10.84 9.55 -7.42
CA HIS A 223 11.29 9.69 -8.80
C HIS A 223 10.64 10.86 -9.50
N GLU A 224 9.30 10.95 -9.48
CA GLU A 224 8.52 12.01 -10.13
C GLU A 224 8.91 13.40 -9.61
N ILE A 225 9.02 13.58 -8.31
CA ILE A 225 9.45 14.86 -7.72
C ILE A 225 10.82 15.26 -8.24
N HIS A 226 11.80 14.34 -8.24
CA HIS A 226 13.16 14.67 -8.64
C HIS A 226 13.29 14.93 -10.15
N ASP A 227 12.48 14.26 -10.96
CA ASP A 227 12.43 14.56 -12.40
C ASP A 227 11.75 15.91 -12.66
N TRP A 228 10.61 16.16 -12.01
CA TRP A 228 9.86 17.39 -12.16
C TRP A 228 10.63 18.64 -11.71
N ILE A 229 11.38 18.57 -10.60
CA ILE A 229 12.20 19.69 -10.08
C ILE A 229 13.28 20.13 -11.08
N LYS A 230 13.80 19.27 -11.94
CA LYS A 230 14.79 19.65 -12.95
C LYS A 230 14.29 20.81 -13.82
N ASN A 231 12.98 20.77 -14.13
CA ASN A 231 12.32 21.82 -14.92
C ASN A 231 11.62 22.88 -14.04
N ASN A 232 11.53 22.67 -12.73
CA ASN A 232 10.85 23.53 -11.77
C ASN A 232 11.72 23.79 -10.52
N PRO A 233 12.95 24.28 -10.65
CA PRO A 233 13.91 24.36 -9.55
C PRO A 233 13.48 25.27 -8.39
N LYS A 234 12.63 26.26 -8.65
CA LYS A 234 12.07 27.18 -7.64
C LYS A 234 11.16 26.46 -6.63
N GLU A 235 10.56 25.35 -7.02
CA GLU A 235 9.64 24.57 -6.18
C GLU A 235 10.36 23.74 -5.11
N LYS A 236 11.69 23.65 -5.18
CA LYS A 236 12.51 22.93 -4.18
C LYS A 236 12.31 23.46 -2.76
N LEU A 237 12.13 24.76 -2.60
CA LEU A 237 11.83 25.37 -1.29
C LEU A 237 10.45 24.94 -0.80
N LYS A 238 9.45 25.00 -1.66
CA LYS A 238 8.09 24.61 -1.31
C LYS A 238 7.99 23.16 -0.85
N LEU A 239 8.73 22.24 -1.46
CA LEU A 239 8.80 20.86 -0.99
C LEU A 239 9.35 20.73 0.44
N LYS A 240 10.23 21.62 0.88
CA LYS A 240 10.76 21.63 2.25
C LYS A 240 9.79 22.23 3.26
N ASP A 241 9.10 23.29 2.85
CA ASP A 241 8.36 24.17 3.77
C ASP A 241 6.86 23.85 3.81
N ASP A 242 6.31 23.25 2.75
CA ASP A 242 4.88 22.93 2.62
C ASP A 242 4.59 21.43 2.62
N PRO A 243 4.25 20.83 3.76
CA PRO A 243 3.95 19.42 3.84
C PRO A 243 2.67 19.01 3.10
N ILE A 244 1.71 19.94 2.92
CA ILE A 244 0.51 19.71 2.11
C ILE A 244 0.88 19.56 0.65
N PHE A 245 1.83 20.37 0.17
CA PHE A 245 2.33 20.25 -1.19
C PHE A 245 3.04 18.92 -1.43
N VAL A 246 3.83 18.43 -0.47
CA VAL A 246 4.43 17.10 -0.54
C VAL A 246 3.37 16.01 -0.63
N GLN A 247 2.28 16.12 0.14
CA GLN A 247 1.15 15.19 0.04
C GLN A 247 0.47 15.26 -1.33
N LYS A 248 0.28 16.46 -1.91
CA LYS A 248 -0.25 16.61 -3.28
C LYS A 248 0.64 15.93 -4.32
N CYS A 249 1.96 16.04 -4.18
CA CYS A 249 2.91 15.31 -5.02
C CYS A 249 2.70 13.79 -4.93
N PHE A 250 2.53 13.28 -3.71
CA PHE A 250 2.25 11.85 -3.51
C PHE A 250 0.92 11.41 -4.13
N LEU A 251 -0.15 12.15 -3.92
CA LEU A 251 -1.46 11.80 -4.46
C LEU A 251 -1.48 11.82 -6.00
N GLU A 252 -0.82 12.82 -6.63
CA GLU A 252 -0.70 12.89 -8.08
C GLU A 252 0.17 11.76 -8.65
N SER A 253 1.29 11.44 -7.99
CA SER A 253 2.10 10.27 -8.37
C SER A 253 1.31 8.97 -8.25
N THR A 254 0.50 8.83 -7.20
CA THR A 254 -0.36 7.65 -7.01
C THR A 254 -1.42 7.53 -8.11
N ARG A 255 -1.95 8.65 -8.63
CA ARG A 255 -2.83 8.65 -9.79
C ARG A 255 -2.12 8.08 -11.02
N LEU A 256 -0.90 8.55 -11.28
CA LEU A 256 -0.11 8.11 -12.44
C LEU A 256 0.42 6.68 -12.29
N HIS A 257 0.76 6.27 -11.08
CA HIS A 257 1.38 4.97 -10.79
C HIS A 257 0.53 4.16 -9.79
N PRO A 258 -0.68 3.71 -10.18
CA PRO A 258 -1.46 2.84 -9.32
C PRO A 258 -0.68 1.56 -9.05
N SER A 259 -0.52 1.20 -7.78
CA SER A 259 0.24 0.00 -7.38
C SER A 259 -0.36 -1.30 -7.94
N SER A 260 -1.66 -1.30 -8.23
CA SER A 260 -2.33 -2.27 -9.07
C SER A 260 -2.83 -1.56 -10.32
N PRO A 261 -2.18 -1.75 -11.50
CA PRO A 261 -2.55 -1.03 -12.72
C PRO A 261 -3.91 -1.47 -13.29
N ILE A 262 -4.37 -2.65 -12.92
CA ILE A 262 -5.67 -3.21 -13.30
C ILE A 262 -6.42 -3.72 -12.08
N ALA A 263 -7.74 -3.80 -12.19
CA ALA A 263 -8.59 -4.57 -11.29
C ALA A 263 -9.36 -5.61 -12.12
N LEU A 264 -9.30 -6.87 -11.71
CA LEU A 264 -10.04 -7.96 -12.37
C LEU A 264 -11.29 -8.30 -11.58
N ARG A 265 -12.36 -8.61 -12.30
CA ARG A 265 -13.64 -9.02 -11.73
C ARG A 265 -14.22 -10.19 -12.50
N LYS A 266 -15.04 -10.99 -11.83
CA LYS A 266 -15.85 -12.05 -12.43
C LYS A 266 -17.32 -11.85 -12.00
N PRO A 267 -18.29 -11.97 -12.92
CA PRO A 267 -19.70 -11.96 -12.57
C PRO A 267 -20.06 -13.15 -11.67
N VAL A 268 -20.86 -12.90 -10.63
CA VAL A 268 -21.46 -13.97 -9.80
C VAL A 268 -22.87 -14.34 -10.25
N CYS A 269 -23.46 -13.55 -11.12
CA CYS A 269 -24.68 -13.80 -11.87
C CYS A 269 -24.64 -12.94 -13.16
N PRO A 270 -25.54 -13.14 -14.14
CA PRO A 270 -25.65 -12.24 -15.29
C PRO A 270 -25.82 -10.79 -14.85
N VAL A 271 -25.03 -9.88 -15.40
CA VAL A 271 -24.98 -8.48 -14.99
C VAL A 271 -24.83 -7.53 -16.17
N LYS A 272 -25.51 -6.39 -16.11
CA LYS A 272 -25.36 -5.29 -17.06
C LYS A 272 -24.12 -4.47 -16.78
N LEU A 273 -23.33 -4.23 -17.81
CA LEU A 273 -22.15 -3.38 -17.81
C LEU A 273 -22.46 -1.96 -18.33
N PRO A 274 -21.58 -0.96 -18.08
CA PRO A 274 -21.84 0.43 -18.45
C PRO A 274 -22.04 0.70 -19.94
N ASP A 275 -21.51 -0.15 -20.81
CA ASP A 275 -21.61 -0.03 -22.28
C ASP A 275 -22.80 -0.80 -22.87
N ASP A 276 -23.85 -1.03 -22.06
CA ASP A 276 -25.06 -1.81 -22.38
C ASP A 276 -24.80 -3.27 -22.78
N LYS A 277 -23.60 -3.78 -22.57
CA LYS A 277 -23.29 -5.20 -22.73
C LYS A 277 -23.76 -5.99 -21.51
N ASP A 278 -24.06 -7.25 -21.74
CA ASP A 278 -24.30 -8.22 -20.68
C ASP A 278 -23.02 -9.02 -20.43
N ALA A 279 -22.69 -9.23 -19.17
CA ALA A 279 -21.64 -10.15 -18.76
C ALA A 279 -22.27 -11.38 -18.11
N GLU A 280 -21.80 -12.55 -18.53
CA GLU A 280 -22.29 -13.84 -18.08
C GLU A 280 -21.30 -14.53 -17.12
N LEU A 281 -21.76 -15.57 -16.43
CA LEU A 281 -20.88 -16.39 -15.61
C LEU A 281 -19.71 -16.94 -16.44
N GLY A 282 -18.50 -16.76 -15.93
CA GLY A 282 -17.27 -17.18 -16.60
C GLY A 282 -16.60 -16.06 -17.42
N ASP A 283 -17.26 -14.94 -17.65
CA ASP A 283 -16.61 -13.80 -18.32
C ASP A 283 -15.59 -13.12 -17.41
N SER A 284 -14.64 -12.43 -18.01
CA SER A 284 -13.60 -11.64 -17.33
C SER A 284 -13.85 -10.15 -17.56
N ILE A 285 -13.82 -9.39 -16.46
CA ILE A 285 -13.99 -7.94 -16.50
C ILE A 285 -12.67 -7.30 -16.07
N VAL A 286 -12.02 -6.62 -17.00
CA VAL A 286 -10.77 -5.89 -16.79
C VAL A 286 -11.08 -4.41 -16.64
N ILE A 287 -10.74 -3.85 -15.50
CA ILE A 287 -10.83 -2.41 -15.26
C ILE A 287 -9.40 -1.88 -15.27
N ASP A 288 -9.05 -1.17 -16.34
CA ASP A 288 -7.72 -0.61 -16.55
C ASP A 288 -7.59 0.70 -15.77
N LEU A 289 -7.08 0.61 -14.53
CA LEU A 289 -6.90 1.75 -13.65
C LEU A 289 -5.79 2.69 -14.13
N TYR A 290 -4.77 2.13 -14.81
CA TYR A 290 -3.65 2.91 -15.33
C TYR A 290 -4.13 3.88 -16.42
N ASN A 291 -4.87 3.41 -17.41
CA ASN A 291 -5.41 4.26 -18.48
C ASN A 291 -6.58 5.12 -18.00
N SER A 292 -7.47 4.59 -17.17
CA SER A 292 -8.58 5.36 -16.58
C SER A 292 -8.09 6.58 -15.81
N ASN A 293 -7.01 6.45 -15.04
CA ASN A 293 -6.40 7.57 -14.32
C ASN A 293 -5.71 8.61 -15.23
N ARG A 294 -5.57 8.32 -16.51
CA ARG A 294 -5.02 9.20 -17.56
C ARG A 294 -6.06 9.71 -18.54
N ASP A 295 -7.35 9.53 -18.21
CA ASP A 295 -8.44 10.00 -19.06
C ASP A 295 -8.42 11.54 -19.17
N LYS A 296 -8.10 12.04 -20.37
CA LYS A 296 -8.02 13.49 -20.64
C LYS A 296 -9.34 14.22 -20.45
N LYS A 297 -10.48 13.52 -20.60
CA LYS A 297 -11.81 14.11 -20.35
C LYS A 297 -12.02 14.44 -18.87
N VAL A 298 -11.27 13.80 -17.99
CA VAL A 298 -11.36 13.98 -16.52
C VAL A 298 -10.19 14.79 -15.98
N PHE A 299 -8.98 14.48 -16.41
CA PHE A 299 -7.76 15.07 -15.84
C PHE A 299 -7.08 16.12 -16.72
N GLY A 300 -7.69 16.50 -17.88
CA GLY A 300 -7.17 17.53 -18.79
C GLY A 300 -6.13 17.00 -19.78
N ASP A 301 -5.63 17.88 -20.64
CA ASP A 301 -4.72 17.51 -21.73
C ASP A 301 -3.37 16.96 -21.28
N ASP A 302 -2.95 17.32 -20.07
CA ASP A 302 -1.73 16.87 -19.41
C ASP A 302 -1.98 15.67 -18.44
N ALA A 303 -3.06 14.92 -18.64
CA ALA A 303 -3.47 13.79 -17.79
C ALA A 303 -2.39 12.71 -17.63
N ASP A 304 -1.48 12.58 -18.56
CA ASP A 304 -0.35 11.65 -18.59
C ASP A 304 0.93 12.21 -17.93
N LYS A 305 0.91 13.48 -17.49
CA LYS A 305 2.07 14.16 -16.90
C LYS A 305 1.89 14.36 -15.40
N PHE A 306 3.01 14.33 -14.68
CA PHE A 306 3.06 14.68 -13.27
C PHE A 306 2.86 16.18 -13.07
N ASN A 307 1.77 16.54 -12.41
CA ASN A 307 1.40 17.93 -12.10
C ASN A 307 0.84 18.02 -10.66
N PRO A 308 1.67 18.33 -9.66
CA PRO A 308 1.22 18.41 -8.26
C PRO A 308 0.25 19.59 -7.98
N TYR A 309 0.06 20.46 -8.95
CA TYR A 309 -0.94 21.55 -8.93
C TYR A 309 -2.27 21.16 -9.57
N ARG A 310 -2.42 19.91 -9.99
CA ARG A 310 -3.67 19.45 -10.59
C ARG A 310 -4.83 19.60 -9.62
N GLU A 311 -5.91 20.21 -10.12
CA GLU A 311 -7.19 20.29 -9.43
C GLU A 311 -8.17 19.34 -10.17
N PRO A 312 -8.53 18.20 -9.56
CA PRO A 312 -9.47 17.28 -10.19
C PRO A 312 -10.88 17.89 -10.21
N PRO A 313 -11.74 17.47 -11.15
CA PRO A 313 -13.15 17.88 -11.15
C PRO A 313 -13.84 17.61 -9.82
N SER A 314 -14.88 18.40 -9.51
CA SER A 314 -15.66 18.21 -8.28
C SER A 314 -16.13 16.77 -8.12
N GLY A 315 -15.94 16.22 -6.93
CA GLY A 315 -16.30 14.83 -6.61
C GLY A 315 -15.27 13.78 -7.00
N GLN A 316 -14.15 14.16 -7.64
CA GLN A 316 -13.05 13.26 -7.96
C GLN A 316 -11.93 13.38 -6.91
N ASN A 317 -11.15 12.30 -6.78
CA ASN A 317 -9.98 12.29 -5.89
C ASN A 317 -8.70 12.61 -6.67
N LEU A 318 -7.74 13.30 -6.03
CA LEU A 318 -6.42 13.58 -6.59
C LEU A 318 -5.70 12.29 -7.05
N TYR A 319 -5.85 11.20 -6.31
CA TYR A 319 -5.26 9.90 -6.63
C TYR A 319 -6.06 9.08 -7.66
N GLY A 320 -7.10 9.65 -8.28
CA GLY A 320 -7.95 8.93 -9.24
C GLY A 320 -8.62 7.68 -8.64
N LEU A 321 -8.46 6.55 -9.31
CA LEU A 321 -9.03 5.24 -8.93
C LEU A 321 -8.03 4.31 -8.22
N SER A 322 -6.83 4.78 -7.88
CA SER A 322 -5.72 3.92 -7.39
C SER A 322 -6.01 3.21 -6.08
N PHE A 323 -6.93 3.71 -5.26
CA PHE A 323 -7.41 3.04 -4.05
C PHE A 323 -8.72 2.27 -4.25
N GLY A 324 -9.12 2.04 -5.49
CA GLY A 324 -10.37 1.38 -5.83
C GLY A 324 -11.63 2.14 -5.38
N LEU A 325 -12.78 1.57 -5.68
CA LEU A 325 -14.09 2.07 -5.29
C LEU A 325 -15.03 0.91 -4.90
N GLY A 326 -16.20 1.27 -4.32
CA GLY A 326 -17.23 0.30 -3.97
C GLY A 326 -16.83 -0.62 -2.83
N MET A 327 -17.23 -1.89 -2.90
CA MET A 327 -17.06 -2.90 -1.87
C MET A 327 -15.57 -3.07 -1.49
N HIS A 328 -14.67 -3.11 -2.46
CA HIS A 328 -13.24 -3.33 -2.30
C HIS A 328 -12.41 -2.04 -2.30
N SER A 329 -13.00 -0.89 -1.97
CA SER A 329 -12.20 0.33 -1.74
C SER A 329 -11.14 0.07 -0.65
N CYS A 330 -9.92 0.57 -0.85
CA CYS A 330 -8.81 0.31 0.07
C CYS A 330 -9.14 0.72 1.51
N ILE A 331 -9.04 -0.24 2.43
CA ILE A 331 -9.27 -0.03 3.86
C ILE A 331 -8.18 0.82 4.49
N GLY A 332 -6.92 0.65 4.04
CA GLY A 332 -5.73 1.35 4.51
C GLY A 332 -5.46 2.70 3.82
N ARG A 333 -6.37 3.19 2.96
CA ARG A 333 -6.13 4.41 2.19
C ARG A 333 -5.70 5.60 3.06
N ASN A 334 -6.43 5.87 4.13
CA ASN A 334 -6.12 7.01 4.99
C ASN A 334 -4.79 6.81 5.75
N LEU A 335 -4.44 5.57 6.10
CA LEU A 335 -3.16 5.26 6.71
C LEU A 335 -2.00 5.55 5.74
N ALA A 336 -2.12 5.14 4.48
CA ALA A 336 -1.07 5.33 3.47
C ALA A 336 -0.98 6.77 2.94
N ALA A 337 -2.14 7.37 2.63
CA ALA A 337 -2.26 8.63 1.88
C ALA A 337 -2.75 9.82 2.71
N GLY A 338 -3.19 9.58 3.94
CA GLY A 338 -3.81 10.62 4.75
C GLY A 338 -5.20 11.03 4.24
N VAL A 339 -5.62 12.20 4.63
CA VAL A 339 -6.88 12.80 4.18
C VAL A 339 -6.61 13.91 3.16
N ASN A 340 -7.55 14.14 2.25
CA ASN A 340 -7.42 15.25 1.30
C ASN A 340 -7.43 16.59 2.04
N SER A 341 -6.47 17.47 1.74
CA SER A 341 -6.43 18.83 2.26
C SER A 341 -7.52 19.69 1.63
N LYS A 342 -7.98 20.67 2.39
CA LYS A 342 -8.89 21.74 1.95
C LYS A 342 -8.16 23.09 2.01
N PRO A 343 -8.68 24.17 1.41
CA PRO A 343 -8.03 25.48 1.46
C PRO A 343 -7.79 26.02 2.88
N ASP A 344 -8.62 25.63 3.84
CA ASP A 344 -8.58 26.01 5.26
C ASP A 344 -7.91 24.95 6.17
N THR A 345 -7.22 23.98 5.60
CA THR A 345 -6.57 22.92 6.38
C THR A 345 -5.41 23.50 7.19
N ASP A 346 -5.45 23.27 8.52
CA ASP A 346 -4.31 23.54 9.40
C ASP A 346 -3.23 22.47 9.23
N PRO A 347 -2.03 22.84 8.72
CA PRO A 347 -0.94 21.88 8.50
C PRO A 347 -0.48 21.14 9.77
N ASN A 348 -0.64 21.73 10.95
CA ASN A 348 -0.19 21.14 12.20
C ASN A 348 -1.16 20.06 12.72
N ASN A 349 -2.41 20.09 12.30
CA ASN A 349 -3.46 19.13 12.67
C ASN A 349 -3.91 18.23 11.52
N HIS A 350 -3.21 18.29 10.40
CA HIS A 350 -3.55 17.52 9.21
C HIS A 350 -3.01 16.09 9.32
N HIS A 351 -3.72 15.14 8.72
CA HIS A 351 -3.31 13.75 8.60
C HIS A 351 -2.69 13.52 7.21
N TYR A 352 -1.39 13.31 7.19
CA TYR A 352 -0.59 13.23 5.96
C TYR A 352 -0.48 11.83 5.36
N GLY A 353 -0.57 10.81 6.20
CA GLY A 353 -0.33 9.42 5.85
C GLY A 353 1.15 9.04 5.76
N THR A 354 1.39 7.74 5.86
CA THR A 354 2.72 7.13 6.03
C THR A 354 3.70 7.53 4.94
N VAL A 355 3.27 7.45 3.66
CA VAL A 355 4.17 7.69 2.53
C VAL A 355 4.63 9.14 2.50
N THR A 356 3.72 10.09 2.76
CA THR A 356 4.08 11.51 2.83
C THR A 356 5.06 11.79 3.96
N MET A 357 4.91 11.16 5.12
CA MET A 357 5.83 11.33 6.25
C MET A 357 7.24 10.84 5.94
N ILE A 358 7.36 9.65 5.34
CA ILE A 358 8.66 9.12 4.90
C ILE A 358 9.29 10.05 3.87
N LEU A 359 8.51 10.49 2.89
CA LEU A 359 8.97 11.39 1.84
C LEU A 359 9.48 12.72 2.39
N ARG A 360 8.74 13.32 3.35
CA ARG A 360 9.16 14.56 4.03
C ARG A 360 10.49 14.39 4.74
N GLU A 361 10.69 13.28 5.44
CA GLU A 361 11.95 13.01 6.12
C GLU A 361 13.12 12.87 5.13
N LEU A 362 12.92 12.20 3.99
CA LEU A 362 13.92 12.12 2.93
C LEU A 362 14.25 13.49 2.33
N ILE A 363 13.24 14.32 2.06
CA ILE A 363 13.41 15.68 1.53
C ILE A 363 14.14 16.57 2.55
N SER A 364 13.79 16.51 3.83
CA SER A 364 14.43 17.29 4.89
C SER A 364 15.93 17.00 5.01
N ARG A 365 16.33 15.76 4.70
CA ARG A 365 17.72 15.30 4.68
C ARG A 365 18.44 15.52 3.34
N ASN A 366 17.81 16.22 2.40
CA ASN A 366 18.35 16.43 1.05
C ASN A 366 18.69 15.13 0.32
N ALA A 367 17.86 14.10 0.47
CA ALA A 367 17.99 12.86 -0.29
C ALA A 367 17.76 13.15 -1.78
N ILE A 368 18.61 12.63 -2.63
CA ILE A 368 18.54 12.75 -4.10
C ILE A 368 18.86 11.41 -4.75
N PRO A 369 18.34 11.14 -5.97
CA PRO A 369 18.81 9.99 -6.75
C PRO A 369 20.34 10.01 -6.89
N ASP A 370 20.99 8.87 -6.76
CA ASP A 370 22.46 8.78 -6.92
C ASP A 370 22.82 9.01 -8.40
N PRO A 371 23.55 10.09 -8.74
CA PRO A 371 23.92 10.37 -10.13
C PRO A 371 24.96 9.40 -10.71
N LYS A 372 25.57 8.56 -9.86
CA LYS A 372 26.61 7.60 -10.24
C LYS A 372 26.11 6.16 -10.28
N ASP A 373 24.88 5.90 -9.85
CA ASP A 373 24.32 4.56 -9.82
C ASP A 373 22.89 4.58 -10.38
N THR A 374 22.62 3.70 -11.33
CA THR A 374 21.37 3.73 -12.10
C THR A 374 20.28 2.90 -11.42
N ALA A 375 19.13 3.49 -11.22
CA ALA A 375 17.93 2.79 -10.77
C ALA A 375 17.52 1.71 -11.79
N LYS A 376 16.93 0.60 -11.31
CA LYS A 376 16.54 -0.54 -12.12
C LYS A 376 15.10 -0.93 -11.83
N MET A 377 14.37 -1.23 -12.90
CA MET A 377 13.03 -1.80 -12.76
C MET A 377 13.10 -3.22 -12.21
N ASP A 378 12.02 -3.66 -11.57
CA ASP A 378 11.88 -5.04 -11.09
C ASP A 378 11.48 -5.94 -12.28
N ASP A 379 12.38 -6.82 -12.67
CA ASP A 379 12.17 -7.78 -13.77
C ASP A 379 11.32 -9.00 -13.39
N LYS A 380 11.01 -9.15 -12.11
CA LYS A 380 10.18 -10.25 -11.58
C LYS A 380 8.67 -9.99 -11.68
N THR A 381 8.28 -8.81 -12.15
CA THR A 381 6.88 -8.42 -12.30
C THR A 381 6.64 -7.66 -13.61
N LYS A 382 5.44 -7.84 -14.19
CA LYS A 382 4.95 -7.05 -15.34
C LYS A 382 4.54 -5.62 -14.95
N ARG A 383 4.45 -5.32 -13.65
CA ARG A 383 4.13 -3.97 -13.17
C ARG A 383 5.35 -3.06 -13.31
N PRO A 384 5.18 -1.77 -13.63
CA PRO A 384 6.29 -0.84 -13.79
C PRO A 384 6.85 -0.39 -12.42
N ASN A 385 7.29 -1.34 -11.61
CA ASN A 385 7.84 -1.11 -10.29
C ASN A 385 9.35 -1.01 -10.31
N TRP A 386 9.91 -0.21 -9.41
CA TRP A 386 11.34 -0.18 -9.18
C TRP A 386 11.79 -1.37 -8.32
N GLY A 387 12.79 -2.12 -8.77
CA GLY A 387 13.43 -3.19 -8.02
C GLY A 387 14.67 -2.73 -7.24
N TYR A 388 15.28 -1.64 -7.72
CA TYR A 388 16.44 -1.00 -7.10
C TYR A 388 16.41 0.49 -7.38
N TYR A 389 16.53 1.32 -6.34
CA TYR A 389 16.53 2.78 -6.51
C TYR A 389 17.55 3.44 -5.58
N PRO A 390 18.81 3.63 -6.05
CA PRO A 390 19.88 4.18 -5.24
C PRO A 390 19.69 5.67 -5.02
N ILE A 391 19.82 6.09 -3.76
CA ILE A 391 19.79 7.50 -3.36
C ILE A 391 20.99 7.82 -2.48
N ILE A 392 21.38 9.10 -2.48
CA ILE A 392 22.40 9.66 -1.60
C ILE A 392 21.86 10.84 -0.81
N PHE A 393 22.44 11.08 0.36
CA PHE A 393 22.17 12.29 1.15
C PHE A 393 23.19 13.36 0.76
N SER A 394 22.73 14.38 0.04
CA SER A 394 23.57 15.52 -0.35
C SER A 394 23.99 16.30 0.91
N SER A 395 25.29 16.51 1.08
CA SER A 395 25.77 17.44 2.10
C SER A 395 25.14 18.80 1.88
N LYS A 396 24.68 19.50 2.95
CA LYS A 396 24.19 20.86 2.85
C LYS A 396 25.16 21.68 2.01
N ASP A 397 24.67 22.29 0.96
CA ASP A 397 25.44 23.29 0.20
C ASP A 397 25.98 24.33 1.17
N LYS A 398 27.28 24.30 1.46
CA LYS A 398 27.98 25.32 2.26
C LYS A 398 28.06 26.66 1.54
N ASN A 399 27.37 26.84 0.40
CA ASN A 399 27.53 27.96 -0.51
C ASN A 399 26.27 28.78 -0.77
N CYS A 400 25.25 28.79 0.11
CA CYS A 400 24.09 29.70 -0.04
C CYS A 400 24.12 30.94 0.85
N ASP A 401 25.19 31.18 1.61
CA ASP A 401 25.34 32.41 2.43
C ASP A 401 26.33 33.44 1.85
N LYS A 402 26.53 33.43 0.54
CA LYS A 402 27.27 34.51 -0.16
C LYS A 402 26.61 34.86 -1.49
N VAL A 403 25.53 35.61 -1.43
CA VAL A 403 25.21 36.71 -2.37
C VAL A 403 24.30 37.70 -1.65
#